data_e563f8b72efadeb49ac4f7dfd503af05
#
_entry.id   e563f8b72efadeb49ac4f7dfd503af05
#
_cell.length_a   1.000
_cell.length_b   1.000
_cell.length_c   1.000
_cell.angle_alpha   90.00
_cell.angle_beta   90.00
_cell.angle_gamma   90.00
#
_symmetry.space_group_name_H-M   'P 1'
#
loop_
_entity.id
_entity.type
_entity.pdbx_description
1 polymer ?
#
loop_
_entity_poly.entity_id
_entity_poly.type
_entity_poly.pdbx_seq_one_letter_code
_entity_poly.pdbx_strand_id
1 'polypeptide(L)'
;MWSRAQLKGRAKATFKRNYWKCILISLLLTLIAGGSGAASGNISSATGSLHGSDNQAGSSYDYDSSYDSDDGSLRDFEAGLEEGFKDGLKAGNRGMMGGMVAAAIAIGILIVVFLVIFVLILLVDVFIINPLEVGCRRFFIRNLNEPAQIGNIGYGFDNNYRNVAKTMFFRDLFTVLWSLLFIIPGIVKAYEYMMIPYLLADNPQMTKEQAFAESKRMMQGQKWKAFVLDLSFIGWYILSGLTLGILAIFYVSPYVNATHAAL
;
A
#
# COMPACT_ATOMS: atom_id res chain seq x y z
N MET A 1 4.51 -33.13 13.26
CA MET A 1 5.38 -32.04 12.76
C MET A 1 5.34 -32.08 11.24
N TRP A 2 4.96 -31.00 10.56
CA TRP A 2 4.81 -30.99 9.10
C TRP A 2 6.14 -30.82 8.38
N SER A 3 6.24 -31.32 7.15
CA SER A 3 7.37 -31.10 6.26
C SER A 3 6.95 -30.27 5.05
N ARG A 4 7.88 -29.46 4.49
CA ARG A 4 7.63 -28.65 3.29
C ARG A 4 7.17 -29.50 2.09
N ALA A 5 7.73 -30.68 1.94
CA ALA A 5 7.37 -31.59 0.86
C ALA A 5 5.91 -32.07 1.00
N GLN A 6 5.48 -32.41 2.21
CA GLN A 6 4.08 -32.82 2.47
C GLN A 6 3.08 -31.69 2.18
N LEU A 7 3.35 -30.46 2.68
CA LEU A 7 2.48 -29.30 2.42
C LEU A 7 2.36 -29.02 0.92
N LYS A 8 3.50 -28.95 0.22
CA LYS A 8 3.54 -28.71 -1.21
C LYS A 8 2.86 -29.84 -2.01
N GLY A 9 2.99 -31.08 -1.57
CA GLY A 9 2.34 -32.23 -2.20
C GLY A 9 0.81 -32.15 -2.06
N ARG A 10 0.28 -31.89 -0.86
CA ARG A 10 -1.15 -31.69 -0.60
C ARG A 10 -1.70 -30.51 -1.40
N ALA A 11 -1.02 -29.37 -1.35
CA ALA A 11 -1.41 -28.17 -2.10
C ALA A 11 -1.50 -28.42 -3.61
N LYS A 12 -0.51 -29.14 -4.18
CA LYS A 12 -0.48 -29.48 -5.62
C LYS A 12 -1.65 -30.37 -6.03
N ALA A 13 -1.97 -31.37 -5.22
CA ALA A 13 -3.10 -32.27 -5.48
C ALA A 13 -4.43 -31.50 -5.43
N THR A 14 -4.61 -30.66 -4.41
CA THR A 14 -5.80 -29.85 -4.19
C THR A 14 -5.99 -28.79 -5.29
N PHE A 15 -4.90 -28.10 -5.65
CA PHE A 15 -4.89 -27.12 -6.72
C PHE A 15 -5.32 -27.73 -8.07
N LYS A 16 -4.82 -28.89 -8.42
CA LYS A 16 -5.21 -29.58 -9.67
C LYS A 16 -6.68 -29.94 -9.72
N ARG A 17 -7.28 -30.30 -8.57
CA ARG A 17 -8.69 -30.69 -8.49
C ARG A 17 -9.69 -29.58 -8.83
N ASN A 18 -9.38 -28.34 -8.42
CA ASN A 18 -10.24 -27.16 -8.59
C ASN A 18 -9.49 -25.97 -9.20
N TYR A 19 -8.70 -26.24 -10.24
CA TYR A 19 -7.73 -25.31 -10.84
C TYR A 19 -8.30 -23.90 -11.08
N TRP A 20 -9.38 -23.79 -11.86
CA TRP A 20 -9.96 -22.48 -12.22
C TRP A 20 -10.53 -21.71 -11.01
N LYS A 21 -11.16 -22.41 -10.08
CA LYS A 21 -11.68 -21.80 -8.85
C LYS A 21 -10.52 -21.28 -7.98
N CYS A 22 -9.43 -22.04 -7.87
CA CYS A 22 -8.24 -21.59 -7.13
C CYS A 22 -7.60 -20.35 -7.75
N ILE A 23 -7.55 -20.26 -9.09
CA ILE A 23 -7.04 -19.08 -9.80
C ILE A 23 -7.91 -17.86 -9.49
N LEU A 24 -9.23 -17.95 -9.66
CA LEU A 24 -10.15 -16.85 -9.41
C LEU A 24 -10.02 -16.30 -7.98
N ILE A 25 -9.99 -17.19 -7.00
CA ILE A 25 -9.91 -16.79 -5.58
C ILE A 25 -8.50 -16.30 -5.22
N SER A 26 -7.45 -16.87 -5.80
CA SER A 26 -6.10 -16.32 -5.62
C SER A 26 -5.92 -14.97 -6.28
N LEU A 27 -6.53 -14.75 -7.44
CA LEU A 27 -6.56 -13.43 -8.08
C LEU A 27 -7.25 -12.40 -7.18
N LEU A 28 -8.40 -12.77 -6.60
CA LEU A 28 -9.11 -11.94 -5.64
C LEU A 28 -8.24 -11.62 -4.43
N LEU A 29 -7.57 -12.63 -3.83
CA LEU A 29 -6.63 -12.43 -2.73
C LEU A 29 -5.44 -11.55 -3.12
N THR A 30 -4.94 -11.66 -4.34
CA THR A 30 -3.83 -10.82 -4.83
C THR A 30 -4.28 -9.37 -5.00
N LEU A 31 -5.49 -9.12 -5.47
CA LEU A 31 -6.08 -7.78 -5.54
C LEU A 31 -6.28 -7.18 -4.14
N ILE A 32 -6.78 -7.99 -3.21
CA ILE A 32 -6.94 -7.63 -1.80
C ILE A 32 -5.57 -7.28 -1.18
N ALA A 33 -4.56 -8.16 -1.32
CA ALA A 33 -3.22 -7.96 -0.78
C ALA A 33 -2.48 -6.78 -1.44
N GLY A 34 -2.73 -6.52 -2.72
CA GLY A 34 -2.19 -5.36 -3.43
C GLY A 34 -2.74 -4.04 -2.91
N GLY A 35 -3.97 -4.05 -2.38
CA GLY A 35 -4.57 -2.90 -1.68
C GLY A 35 -4.02 -2.68 -0.27
N SER A 36 -3.55 -3.75 0.41
CA SER A 36 -3.14 -3.72 1.82
C SER A 36 -1.63 -3.81 2.09
N GLY A 37 -0.77 -3.54 1.08
CA GLY A 37 0.67 -3.39 1.33
C GLY A 37 1.61 -4.45 0.75
N ALA A 38 1.18 -5.23 -0.24
CA ALA A 38 2.09 -6.03 -1.07
C ALA A 38 2.65 -5.22 -2.27
N ALA A 39 2.70 -3.89 -2.15
CA ALA A 39 3.34 -3.00 -3.11
C ALA A 39 4.82 -2.79 -2.76
N SER A 40 5.57 -3.87 -2.54
CA SER A 40 7.02 -3.80 -2.59
C SER A 40 7.48 -4.41 -3.91
N GLY A 41 7.56 -3.59 -4.92
CA GLY A 41 8.27 -3.93 -6.14
C GLY A 41 7.58 -3.54 -7.43
N ASN A 42 7.36 -2.25 -7.66
CA ASN A 42 7.47 -1.64 -8.98
C ASN A 42 7.29 -0.12 -8.87
N ILE A 43 8.28 0.55 -8.30
CA ILE A 43 8.51 1.96 -8.61
C ILE A 43 9.59 1.96 -9.69
N SER A 44 9.17 1.76 -10.91
CA SER A 44 9.96 2.09 -12.08
C SER A 44 9.57 3.48 -12.54
N SER A 45 10.43 4.45 -12.20
CA SER A 45 10.77 5.59 -13.04
C SER A 45 9.65 6.18 -13.92
N ALA A 46 8.91 7.13 -13.36
CA ALA A 46 8.36 8.23 -14.14
C ALA A 46 9.17 9.48 -13.80
N THR A 47 10.43 9.54 -14.23
CA THR A 47 11.16 10.78 -14.41
C THR A 47 10.70 11.40 -15.72
N GLY A 48 9.57 12.11 -15.68
CA GLY A 48 9.15 13.01 -16.73
C GLY A 48 10.06 14.21 -16.70
N SER A 49 10.83 14.39 -17.75
CA SER A 49 11.64 15.55 -18.08
C SER A 49 10.84 16.84 -17.98
N LEU A 50 11.18 17.69 -17.03
CA LEU A 50 10.77 19.09 -17.04
C LEU A 50 11.64 19.80 -18.07
N HIS A 51 11.06 20.03 -19.22
CA HIS A 51 11.64 20.86 -20.27
C HIS A 51 11.44 22.32 -19.86
N GLY A 52 12.56 23.00 -19.58
CA GLY A 52 12.57 24.44 -19.34
C GLY A 52 12.20 25.20 -20.59
N SER A 53 11.22 26.05 -20.49
CA SER A 53 10.85 27.01 -21.49
C SER A 53 11.54 28.35 -21.15
N ASP A 54 12.64 28.64 -21.81
CA ASP A 54 13.30 29.95 -21.81
C ASP A 54 12.44 30.92 -22.58
N ASN A 55 11.80 31.86 -21.92
CA ASN A 55 11.22 33.03 -22.51
C ASN A 55 12.20 34.21 -22.32
N GLN A 56 13.03 34.46 -23.31
CA GLN A 56 13.73 35.74 -23.52
C GLN A 56 12.72 36.78 -23.99
N ALA A 57 12.39 37.71 -23.11
CA ALA A 57 11.81 38.99 -23.54
C ALA A 57 12.92 40.02 -23.58
N GLY A 58 13.42 40.28 -24.79
CA GLY A 58 14.29 41.41 -25.07
C GLY A 58 13.46 42.68 -25.16
N SER A 59 13.67 43.62 -24.25
CA SER A 59 13.22 45.00 -24.46
C SER A 59 14.40 45.87 -24.80
N SER A 60 14.40 46.33 -26.04
CA SER A 60 15.27 47.35 -26.58
C SER A 60 14.84 48.71 -26.00
N TYR A 61 15.73 49.37 -25.27
CA TYR A 61 15.55 50.75 -24.86
C TYR A 61 16.44 51.61 -25.76
N ASP A 62 15.81 52.47 -26.53
CA ASP A 62 16.44 53.53 -27.32
C ASP A 62 16.87 54.63 -26.35
N TYR A 63 18.15 55.01 -26.44
CA TYR A 63 18.76 56.06 -25.64
C TYR A 63 18.82 57.32 -26.44
N ASP A 64 17.91 58.28 -26.18
CA ASP A 64 18.03 59.63 -26.68
C ASP A 64 18.70 60.50 -25.63
N SER A 65 19.89 61.01 -25.96
CA SER A 65 20.71 61.83 -25.09
C SER A 65 20.51 63.30 -25.40
N SER A 66 19.77 64.00 -24.55
CA SER A 66 19.87 65.45 -24.46
C SER A 66 20.31 65.85 -23.06
N TYR A 67 21.51 66.38 -22.96
CA TYR A 67 22.07 67.00 -21.76
C TYR A 67 21.46 68.36 -21.53
N ASP A 68 20.81 68.52 -20.35
CA ASP A 68 20.66 69.81 -19.75
C ASP A 68 21.01 69.72 -18.26
N SER A 69 22.03 70.49 -17.88
CA SER A 69 22.65 70.44 -16.57
C SER A 69 21.94 71.39 -15.61
N ASP A 70 21.06 70.86 -14.80
CA ASP A 70 20.50 71.56 -13.65
C ASP A 70 20.64 70.70 -12.39
N ASP A 71 21.28 71.23 -11.32
CA ASP A 71 21.69 70.56 -10.08
C ASP A 71 20.46 70.08 -9.24
N GLY A 72 19.27 70.45 -9.64
CA GLY A 72 18.00 69.98 -9.07
C GLY A 72 17.58 68.59 -9.52
N SER A 73 17.95 68.25 -10.79
CA SER A 73 17.49 67.04 -11.45
C SER A 73 18.12 65.72 -10.88
N LEU A 74 19.33 65.81 -10.36
CA LEU A 74 20.01 64.65 -9.76
C LEU A 74 19.42 64.24 -8.41
N ARG A 75 19.01 65.21 -7.60
CA ARG A 75 18.33 64.91 -6.30
C ARG A 75 16.95 64.34 -6.48
N ASP A 76 16.18 64.84 -7.44
CA ASP A 76 14.87 64.30 -7.78
C ASP A 76 14.98 62.92 -8.43
N PHE A 77 16.01 62.67 -9.20
CA PHE A 77 16.31 61.34 -9.78
C PHE A 77 16.74 60.34 -8.70
N GLU A 78 17.61 60.72 -7.76
CA GLU A 78 18.00 59.86 -6.64
C GLU A 78 16.83 59.54 -5.73
N ALA A 79 15.97 60.52 -5.40
CA ALA A 79 14.74 60.34 -4.62
C ALA A 79 13.76 59.42 -5.35
N GLY A 80 13.56 59.56 -6.65
CA GLY A 80 12.70 58.70 -7.46
C GLY A 80 13.23 57.25 -7.57
N LEU A 81 14.57 57.06 -7.67
CA LEU A 81 15.18 55.75 -7.64
C LEU A 81 15.00 55.07 -6.28
N GLU A 82 15.23 55.80 -5.19
CA GLU A 82 15.09 55.24 -3.84
C GLU A 82 13.64 54.85 -3.54
N GLU A 83 12.67 55.70 -3.94
CA GLU A 83 11.24 55.42 -3.78
C GLU A 83 10.79 54.27 -4.67
N GLY A 84 11.18 54.22 -5.93
CA GLY A 84 10.91 53.11 -6.85
C GLY A 84 11.53 51.78 -6.40
N PHE A 85 12.75 51.81 -5.89
CA PHE A 85 13.38 50.63 -5.30
C PHE A 85 12.67 50.14 -4.04
N LYS A 86 12.29 51.04 -3.13
CA LYS A 86 11.53 50.70 -1.95
C LYS A 86 10.15 50.11 -2.27
N ASP A 87 9.47 50.66 -3.27
CA ASP A 87 8.15 50.17 -3.69
C ASP A 87 8.28 48.88 -4.48
N GLY A 88 9.33 48.68 -5.25
CA GLY A 88 9.66 47.43 -5.91
C GLY A 88 9.94 46.30 -4.88
N LEU A 89 10.71 46.62 -3.84
CA LEU A 89 10.96 45.65 -2.75
C LEU A 89 9.67 45.33 -1.96
N LYS A 90 8.82 46.30 -1.70
CA LYS A 90 7.51 46.07 -1.02
C LYS A 90 6.56 45.27 -1.91
N ALA A 91 6.51 45.53 -3.19
CA ALA A 91 5.70 44.77 -4.15
C ALA A 91 6.21 43.32 -4.30
N GLY A 92 7.53 43.14 -4.43
CA GLY A 92 8.16 41.83 -4.49
C GLY A 92 7.92 41.01 -3.22
N ASN A 93 8.05 41.63 -2.05
CA ASN A 93 7.81 40.96 -0.78
C ASN A 93 6.32 40.60 -0.59
N ARG A 94 5.37 41.46 -1.01
CA ARG A 94 3.93 41.15 -0.98
C ARG A 94 3.59 40.01 -1.95
N GLY A 95 4.16 39.99 -3.14
CA GLY A 95 3.99 38.91 -4.11
C GLY A 95 4.53 37.58 -3.59
N MET A 96 5.72 37.60 -2.99
CA MET A 96 6.35 36.40 -2.42
C MET A 96 5.57 35.88 -1.19
N MET A 97 5.15 36.77 -0.27
CA MET A 97 4.29 36.37 0.85
C MET A 97 2.91 35.84 0.40
N GLY A 98 2.29 36.47 -0.60
CA GLY A 98 1.03 36.00 -1.17
C GLY A 98 1.19 34.61 -1.81
N GLY A 99 2.28 34.39 -2.55
CA GLY A 99 2.61 33.07 -3.11
C GLY A 99 2.84 32.02 -2.06
N MET A 100 3.58 32.33 -0.97
CA MET A 100 3.82 31.40 0.14
C MET A 100 2.51 31.05 0.87
N VAL A 101 1.63 32.01 1.12
CA VAL A 101 0.31 31.78 1.74
C VAL A 101 -0.56 30.91 0.84
N ALA A 102 -0.63 31.19 -0.45
CA ALA A 102 -1.37 30.38 -1.40
C ALA A 102 -0.84 28.95 -1.47
N ALA A 103 0.49 28.76 -1.50
CA ALA A 103 1.11 27.45 -1.46
C ALA A 103 0.80 26.70 -0.16
N ALA A 104 0.85 27.38 0.99
CA ALA A 104 0.51 26.77 2.27
C ALA A 104 -0.97 26.32 2.34
N ILE A 105 -1.89 27.13 1.81
CA ILE A 105 -3.30 26.76 1.70
C ILE A 105 -3.48 25.55 0.77
N ALA A 106 -2.83 25.55 -0.39
CA ALA A 106 -2.88 24.43 -1.34
C ALA A 106 -2.35 23.13 -0.73
N ILE A 107 -1.22 23.18 -0.02
CA ILE A 107 -0.66 22.04 0.71
C ILE A 107 -1.63 21.58 1.81
N GLY A 108 -2.25 22.51 2.56
CA GLY A 108 -3.24 22.20 3.57
C GLY A 108 -4.45 21.45 2.99
N ILE A 109 -4.98 21.91 1.86
CA ILE A 109 -6.08 21.23 1.15
C ILE A 109 -5.66 19.83 0.70
N LEU A 110 -4.45 19.68 0.12
CA LEU A 110 -3.93 18.38 -0.32
C LEU A 110 -3.79 17.40 0.85
N ILE A 111 -3.33 17.88 2.02
CA ILE A 111 -3.24 17.05 3.23
C ILE A 111 -4.62 16.58 3.66
N VAL A 112 -5.61 17.47 3.70
CA VAL A 112 -6.99 17.12 4.08
C VAL A 112 -7.59 16.12 3.11
N VAL A 113 -7.44 16.32 1.81
CA VAL A 113 -7.91 15.38 0.78
C VAL A 113 -7.23 14.03 0.94
N PHE A 114 -5.92 14.02 1.15
CA PHE A 114 -5.16 12.79 1.40
C PHE A 114 -5.67 12.04 2.64
N LEU A 115 -5.92 12.76 3.75
CA LEU A 115 -6.45 12.15 4.97
C LEU A 115 -7.85 11.57 4.77
N VAL A 116 -8.72 12.26 4.04
CA VAL A 116 -10.06 11.75 3.72
C VAL A 116 -9.98 10.47 2.89
N ILE A 117 -9.16 10.46 1.83
CA ILE A 117 -8.96 9.28 0.99
C ILE A 117 -8.37 8.14 1.83
N PHE A 118 -7.38 8.43 2.67
CA PHE A 118 -6.76 7.43 3.55
C PHE A 118 -7.78 6.78 4.51
N VAL A 119 -8.64 7.59 5.14
CA VAL A 119 -9.72 7.07 6.01
C VAL A 119 -10.71 6.22 5.22
N LEU A 120 -11.10 6.64 4.00
CA LEU A 120 -11.98 5.84 3.15
C LEU A 120 -11.36 4.49 2.78
N ILE A 121 -10.07 4.46 2.45
CA ILE A 121 -9.35 3.21 2.17
C ILE A 121 -9.35 2.30 3.41
N LEU A 122 -9.06 2.83 4.59
CA LEU A 122 -9.11 2.07 5.85
C LEU A 122 -10.51 1.50 6.13
N LEU A 123 -11.57 2.27 5.87
CA LEU A 123 -12.95 1.77 6.03
C LEU A 123 -13.24 0.62 5.08
N VAL A 124 -12.85 0.73 3.81
CA VAL A 124 -13.01 -0.34 2.81
C VAL A 124 -12.21 -1.57 3.25
N ASP A 125 -10.98 -1.40 3.71
CA ASP A 125 -10.13 -2.50 4.17
C ASP A 125 -10.78 -3.26 5.34
N VAL A 126 -11.19 -2.55 6.39
CA VAL A 126 -11.77 -3.15 7.59
C VAL A 126 -13.12 -3.82 7.32
N PHE A 127 -14.00 -3.16 6.55
CA PHE A 127 -15.38 -3.60 6.42
C PHE A 127 -15.63 -4.51 5.21
N ILE A 128 -14.80 -4.47 4.18
CA ILE A 128 -15.00 -5.26 2.97
C ILE A 128 -13.84 -6.24 2.79
N ILE A 129 -12.62 -5.77 2.76
CA ILE A 129 -11.44 -6.56 2.39
C ILE A 129 -11.15 -7.64 3.44
N ASN A 130 -11.17 -7.29 4.70
CA ASN A 130 -10.85 -8.23 5.79
C ASN A 130 -11.85 -9.41 5.90
N PRO A 131 -13.18 -9.21 5.90
CA PRO A 131 -14.12 -10.34 5.86
C PRO A 131 -14.02 -11.17 4.59
N LEU A 132 -13.74 -10.52 3.45
CA LEU A 132 -13.54 -11.18 2.18
C LEU A 132 -12.29 -12.07 2.20
N GLU A 133 -11.19 -11.63 2.83
CA GLU A 133 -9.99 -12.45 3.03
C GLU A 133 -10.34 -13.73 3.80
N VAL A 134 -11.07 -13.63 4.90
CA VAL A 134 -11.49 -14.80 5.70
C VAL A 134 -12.29 -15.78 4.85
N GLY A 135 -13.22 -15.30 4.03
CA GLY A 135 -13.98 -16.14 3.10
C GLY A 135 -13.09 -16.84 2.07
N CYS A 136 -12.13 -16.13 1.49
CA CYS A 136 -11.14 -16.73 0.58
C CYS A 136 -10.28 -17.78 1.27
N ARG A 137 -9.83 -17.55 2.53
CA ARG A 137 -9.08 -18.54 3.31
C ARG A 137 -9.91 -19.78 3.59
N ARG A 138 -11.21 -19.61 3.90
CA ARG A 138 -12.14 -20.73 4.06
C ARG A 138 -12.25 -21.59 2.81
N PHE A 139 -12.33 -20.97 1.63
CA PHE A 139 -12.30 -21.73 0.38
C PHE A 139 -11.08 -22.65 0.29
N PHE A 140 -9.88 -22.13 0.58
CA PHE A 140 -8.67 -22.93 0.50
C PHE A 140 -8.61 -24.04 1.56
N ILE A 141 -9.06 -23.77 2.80
CA ILE A 141 -9.15 -24.82 3.85
C ILE A 141 -10.10 -25.93 3.40
N ARG A 142 -11.31 -25.57 2.97
CA ARG A 142 -12.30 -26.57 2.53
C ARG A 142 -11.81 -27.35 1.32
N ASN A 143 -11.14 -26.68 0.40
CA ASN A 143 -10.60 -27.30 -0.79
C ASN A 143 -9.52 -28.38 -0.51
N LEU A 144 -8.93 -28.41 0.69
CA LEU A 144 -8.00 -29.46 1.08
C LEU A 144 -8.66 -30.84 1.18
N ASN A 145 -9.88 -30.89 1.68
CA ASN A 145 -10.58 -32.14 2.00
C ASN A 145 -11.69 -32.44 1.00
N GLU A 146 -12.40 -31.43 0.51
CA GLU A 146 -13.58 -31.54 -0.37
C GLU A 146 -13.54 -30.52 -1.52
N PRO A 147 -14.30 -30.71 -2.60
CA PRO A 147 -14.41 -29.72 -3.66
C PRO A 147 -15.09 -28.45 -3.12
N ALA A 148 -14.29 -27.40 -2.82
CA ALA A 148 -14.83 -26.17 -2.27
C ALA A 148 -15.69 -25.40 -3.29
N GLN A 149 -16.71 -24.71 -2.77
CA GLN A 149 -17.62 -23.88 -3.53
C GLN A 149 -17.17 -22.41 -3.46
N ILE A 150 -17.39 -21.67 -4.55
CA ILE A 150 -17.07 -20.24 -4.61
C ILE A 150 -17.87 -19.45 -3.56
N GLY A 151 -19.09 -19.89 -3.23
CA GLY A 151 -19.92 -19.28 -2.19
C GLY A 151 -19.26 -19.16 -0.81
N ASN A 152 -18.21 -19.94 -0.53
CA ASN A 152 -17.43 -19.80 0.71
C ASN A 152 -16.77 -18.41 0.88
N ILE A 153 -16.65 -17.63 -0.19
CA ILE A 153 -16.08 -16.26 -0.15
C ILE A 153 -16.93 -15.33 0.71
N GLY A 154 -18.29 -15.48 0.67
CA GLY A 154 -19.22 -14.70 1.48
C GLY A 154 -19.20 -15.03 2.97
N TYR A 155 -18.57 -16.13 3.37
CA TYR A 155 -18.64 -16.64 4.74
C TYR A 155 -18.28 -15.64 5.84
N GLY A 156 -17.31 -14.77 5.60
CA GLY A 156 -16.90 -13.74 6.56
C GLY A 156 -17.93 -12.63 6.77
N PHE A 157 -18.88 -12.47 5.82
CA PHE A 157 -20.00 -11.53 5.93
C PHE A 157 -21.21 -12.16 6.62
N ASP A 158 -21.48 -13.44 6.33
CA ASP A 158 -22.67 -14.15 6.82
C ASP A 158 -22.52 -14.61 8.27
N ASN A 159 -21.29 -14.79 8.76
CA ASN A 159 -21.03 -15.43 10.05
C ASN A 159 -20.23 -14.52 10.99
N ASN A 160 -20.93 -13.91 11.96
CA ASN A 160 -20.35 -13.05 12.99
C ASN A 160 -19.43 -11.95 12.43
N TYR A 161 -19.90 -11.28 11.39
CA TYR A 161 -19.20 -10.25 10.62
C TYR A 161 -18.44 -9.24 11.50
N ARG A 162 -19.11 -8.69 12.54
CA ARG A 162 -18.51 -7.68 13.43
C ARG A 162 -17.26 -8.20 14.15
N ASN A 163 -17.31 -9.47 14.60
CA ASN A 163 -16.16 -10.08 15.27
C ASN A 163 -15.03 -10.36 14.28
N VAL A 164 -15.36 -10.86 13.10
CA VAL A 164 -14.40 -11.09 12.00
C VAL A 164 -13.70 -9.78 11.63
N ALA A 165 -14.45 -8.75 11.29
CA ALA A 165 -13.91 -7.44 10.91
C ALA A 165 -13.05 -6.83 12.03
N LYS A 166 -13.53 -6.86 13.28
CA LYS A 166 -12.79 -6.37 14.45
C LYS A 166 -11.48 -7.11 14.67
N THR A 167 -11.49 -8.44 14.63
CA THR A 167 -10.30 -9.25 14.90
C THR A 167 -9.25 -9.06 13.81
N MET A 168 -9.67 -9.02 12.56
CA MET A 168 -8.80 -8.77 11.41
C MET A 168 -8.21 -7.36 11.45
N PHE A 169 -9.00 -6.34 11.77
CA PHE A 169 -8.52 -4.98 11.97
C PHE A 169 -7.40 -4.92 13.03
N PHE A 170 -7.59 -5.56 14.19
CA PHE A 170 -6.54 -5.60 15.22
C PHE A 170 -5.30 -6.38 14.77
N ARG A 171 -5.45 -7.43 13.96
CA ARG A 171 -4.33 -8.14 13.35
C ARG A 171 -3.48 -7.18 12.51
N ASP A 172 -4.13 -6.43 11.63
CA ASP A 172 -3.45 -5.51 10.72
C ASP A 172 -2.82 -4.35 11.49
N LEU A 173 -3.57 -3.76 12.43
CA LEU A 173 -3.08 -2.68 13.29
C LEU A 173 -1.82 -3.09 14.06
N PHE A 174 -1.84 -4.26 14.72
CA PHE A 174 -0.66 -4.72 15.46
C PHE A 174 0.49 -5.08 14.54
N THR A 175 0.24 -5.67 13.38
CA THR A 175 1.29 -5.97 12.41
C THR A 175 1.96 -4.69 11.90
N VAL A 176 1.17 -3.67 11.53
CA VAL A 176 1.67 -2.37 11.09
C VAL A 176 2.44 -1.68 12.23
N LEU A 177 1.91 -1.67 13.45
CA LEU A 177 2.54 -1.02 14.60
C LEU A 177 3.93 -1.63 14.90
N TRP A 178 4.05 -2.95 14.87
CA TRP A 178 5.32 -3.63 15.06
C TRP A 178 6.28 -3.42 13.89
N SER A 179 5.77 -3.33 12.67
CA SER A 179 6.57 -3.04 11.47
C SER A 179 7.10 -1.60 11.47
N LEU A 180 6.31 -0.66 12.00
CA LEU A 180 6.72 0.74 12.15
C LEU A 180 7.82 0.90 13.21
N LEU A 181 7.73 0.13 14.30
CA LEU A 181 8.73 0.17 15.38
C LEU A 181 10.07 -0.40 14.89
N PHE A 182 10.07 -1.60 14.33
CA PHE A 182 11.24 -2.25 13.73
C PHE A 182 10.81 -3.25 12.66
N ILE A 183 11.50 -3.29 11.53
CA ILE A 183 11.21 -4.20 10.42
C ILE A 183 11.28 -5.67 10.84
N ILE A 184 12.34 -6.08 11.57
CA ILE A 184 12.55 -7.47 11.97
C ILE A 184 11.46 -7.97 12.92
N PRO A 185 11.13 -7.29 14.05
CA PRO A 185 9.99 -7.66 14.88
C PRO A 185 8.66 -7.65 14.14
N GLY A 186 8.46 -6.72 13.20
CA GLY A 186 7.28 -6.67 12.33
C GLY A 186 7.10 -7.98 11.55
N ILE A 187 8.14 -8.46 10.89
CA ILE A 187 8.12 -9.74 10.18
C ILE A 187 7.80 -10.90 11.12
N VAL A 188 8.45 -10.97 12.29
CA VAL A 188 8.19 -12.04 13.27
C VAL A 188 6.74 -12.03 13.74
N LYS A 189 6.13 -10.84 13.92
CA LYS A 189 4.74 -10.69 14.32
C LYS A 189 3.77 -11.01 13.18
N ALA A 190 4.11 -10.66 11.95
CA ALA A 190 3.33 -11.05 10.78
C ALA A 190 3.19 -12.58 10.69
N TYR A 191 4.26 -13.33 10.89
CA TYR A 191 4.19 -14.80 10.98
C TYR A 191 3.43 -15.29 12.22
N GLU A 192 3.53 -14.61 13.34
CA GLU A 192 2.78 -14.96 14.56
C GLU A 192 1.26 -14.87 14.36
N TYR A 193 0.81 -13.86 13.58
CA TYR A 193 -0.60 -13.59 13.34
C TYR A 193 -1.12 -14.21 12.02
N MET A 194 -0.28 -14.91 11.29
CA MET A 194 -0.57 -15.47 9.97
C MET A 194 -1.77 -16.43 9.97
N MET A 195 -2.01 -17.14 11.07
CA MET A 195 -3.09 -18.12 11.16
C MET A 195 -4.45 -17.51 11.53
N ILE A 196 -4.53 -16.25 11.98
CA ILE A 196 -5.78 -15.61 12.40
C ILE A 196 -6.90 -15.70 11.35
N PRO A 197 -6.69 -15.33 10.06
CA PRO A 197 -7.75 -15.42 9.06
C PRO A 197 -8.21 -16.86 8.80
N TYR A 198 -7.34 -17.85 8.97
CA TYR A 198 -7.69 -19.27 8.85
C TYR A 198 -8.50 -19.76 10.05
N LEU A 199 -8.15 -19.32 11.27
CA LEU A 199 -8.90 -19.64 12.49
C LEU A 199 -10.31 -19.06 12.46
N LEU A 200 -10.46 -17.81 12.01
CA LEU A 200 -11.77 -17.17 11.84
C LEU A 200 -12.58 -17.80 10.70
N ALA A 201 -11.90 -18.28 9.65
CA ALA A 201 -12.53 -19.02 8.56
C ALA A 201 -13.09 -20.36 9.03
N ASP A 202 -12.49 -20.99 10.01
CA ASP A 202 -12.96 -22.25 10.58
C ASP A 202 -13.99 -22.00 11.70
N ASN A 203 -13.70 -21.07 12.61
CA ASN A 203 -14.59 -20.69 13.72
C ASN A 203 -14.75 -19.17 13.86
N PRO A 204 -15.76 -18.55 13.24
CA PRO A 204 -16.00 -17.10 13.28
C PRO A 204 -16.51 -16.60 14.64
N GLN A 205 -16.87 -17.50 15.56
CA GLN A 205 -17.29 -17.18 16.93
C GLN A 205 -16.12 -17.00 17.89
N MET A 206 -14.90 -17.36 17.45
CA MET A 206 -13.68 -17.21 18.24
C MET A 206 -13.43 -15.75 18.57
N THR A 207 -13.26 -15.42 19.86
CA THR A 207 -12.98 -14.03 20.27
C THR A 207 -11.62 -13.57 19.73
N LYS A 208 -11.42 -12.26 19.69
CA LYS A 208 -10.13 -11.67 19.26
C LYS A 208 -8.97 -12.27 20.09
N GLU A 209 -9.12 -12.30 21.40
CA GLU A 209 -8.10 -12.80 22.34
C GLU A 209 -7.77 -14.27 22.06
N GLN A 210 -8.79 -15.09 21.84
CA GLN A 210 -8.63 -16.50 21.50
C GLN A 210 -7.93 -16.70 20.17
N ALA A 211 -8.33 -15.95 19.13
CA ALA A 211 -7.72 -16.03 17.79
C ALA A 211 -6.23 -15.66 17.83
N PHE A 212 -5.86 -14.59 18.56
CA PHE A 212 -4.47 -14.20 18.73
C PHE A 212 -3.67 -15.22 19.55
N ALA A 213 -4.21 -15.73 20.65
CA ALA A 213 -3.56 -16.72 21.49
C ALA A 213 -3.33 -18.04 20.72
N GLU A 214 -4.34 -18.50 19.98
CA GLU A 214 -4.27 -19.74 19.21
C GLU A 214 -3.30 -19.61 18.02
N SER A 215 -3.35 -18.50 17.27
CA SER A 215 -2.40 -18.24 16.18
C SER A 215 -0.95 -18.23 16.70
N LYS A 216 -0.71 -17.56 17.83
CA LYS A 216 0.60 -17.55 18.49
C LYS A 216 1.02 -18.96 18.90
N ARG A 217 0.12 -19.76 19.47
CA ARG A 217 0.38 -21.14 19.88
C ARG A 217 0.76 -22.01 18.68
N MET A 218 -0.01 -21.95 17.59
CA MET A 218 0.24 -22.70 16.37
C MET A 218 1.59 -22.35 15.74
N MET A 219 1.93 -21.07 15.73
CA MET A 219 3.17 -20.58 15.12
C MET A 219 4.39 -20.64 16.04
N GLN A 220 4.24 -21.05 17.30
CA GLN A 220 5.34 -21.21 18.23
C GLN A 220 6.29 -22.32 17.75
N GLY A 221 7.57 -21.99 17.55
CA GLY A 221 8.58 -22.90 17.01
C GLY A 221 8.44 -23.21 15.50
N GLN A 222 7.41 -22.66 14.83
CA GLN A 222 7.16 -22.91 13.40
C GLN A 222 7.43 -21.67 12.54
N LYS A 223 7.57 -20.47 13.12
CA LYS A 223 7.76 -19.19 12.39
C LYS A 223 8.91 -19.27 11.37
N TRP A 224 10.06 -19.78 11.81
CA TRP A 224 11.22 -19.94 10.93
C TRP A 224 10.97 -20.93 9.78
N LYS A 225 10.25 -22.00 10.05
CA LYS A 225 9.91 -22.99 9.01
C LYS A 225 8.92 -22.41 7.99
N ALA A 226 7.95 -21.60 8.45
CA ALA A 226 7.03 -20.88 7.57
C ALA A 226 7.78 -19.85 6.72
N PHE A 227 8.69 -19.08 7.32
CA PHE A 227 9.55 -18.16 6.58
C PHE A 227 10.38 -18.88 5.50
N VAL A 228 11.02 -20.01 5.84
CA VAL A 228 11.78 -20.80 4.87
C VAL A 228 10.88 -21.44 3.81
N LEU A 229 9.62 -21.75 4.13
CA LEU A 229 8.62 -22.19 3.15
C LEU A 229 8.35 -21.08 2.13
N ASP A 230 8.13 -19.84 2.58
CA ASP A 230 7.90 -18.69 1.71
C ASP A 230 9.14 -18.37 0.86
N LEU A 231 10.33 -18.43 1.47
CA LEU A 231 11.60 -18.27 0.77
C LEU A 231 11.75 -19.30 -0.37
N SER A 232 11.21 -20.50 -0.20
CA SER A 232 11.25 -21.56 -1.23
C SER A 232 10.37 -21.26 -2.46
N PHE A 233 9.54 -20.24 -2.42
CA PHE A 233 8.76 -19.74 -3.55
C PHE A 233 9.44 -18.58 -4.32
N ILE A 234 10.54 -18.02 -3.79
CA ILE A 234 11.25 -16.90 -4.45
C ILE A 234 11.63 -17.24 -5.88
N GLY A 235 12.13 -18.45 -6.15
CA GLY A 235 12.47 -18.87 -7.51
C GLY A 235 11.27 -18.80 -8.47
N TRP A 236 10.08 -19.13 -7.99
CA TRP A 236 8.84 -19.02 -8.76
C TRP A 236 8.42 -17.57 -8.99
N TYR A 237 8.66 -16.66 -8.02
CA TYR A 237 8.41 -15.24 -8.17
C TYR A 237 9.37 -14.58 -9.18
N ILE A 238 10.65 -14.98 -9.17
CA ILE A 238 11.62 -14.51 -10.18
C ILE A 238 11.20 -14.95 -11.58
N LEU A 239 10.83 -16.22 -11.74
CA LEU A 239 10.33 -16.75 -13.02
C LEU A 239 9.03 -16.05 -13.45
N SER A 240 8.19 -15.69 -12.48
CA SER A 240 6.98 -14.91 -12.72
C SER A 240 7.27 -13.50 -13.24
N GLY A 241 8.32 -12.85 -12.74
CA GLY A 241 8.81 -11.58 -13.25
C GLY A 241 9.20 -11.65 -14.73
N LEU A 242 9.88 -12.73 -15.14
CA LEU A 242 10.25 -12.97 -16.54
C LEU A 242 9.01 -13.16 -17.46
N THR A 243 7.90 -13.63 -16.93
CA THR A 243 6.64 -13.82 -17.68
C THR A 243 5.64 -12.67 -17.52
N LEU A 244 6.11 -11.46 -17.18
CA LEU A 244 5.27 -10.27 -16.92
C LEU A 244 4.13 -10.53 -15.91
N GLY A 245 4.36 -11.41 -14.93
CA GLY A 245 3.39 -11.76 -13.90
C GLY A 245 2.33 -12.80 -14.28
N ILE A 246 2.29 -13.27 -15.54
CA ILE A 246 1.31 -14.28 -15.98
C ILE A 246 1.44 -15.55 -15.12
N LEU A 247 2.65 -16.04 -14.90
CA LEU A 247 2.88 -17.21 -14.07
C LEU A 247 2.47 -17.02 -12.62
N ALA A 248 2.57 -15.78 -12.08
CA ALA A 248 2.10 -15.46 -10.73
C ALA A 248 0.61 -15.73 -10.60
N ILE A 249 -0.18 -15.24 -11.53
CA ILE A 249 -1.65 -15.31 -11.48
C ILE A 249 -2.12 -16.76 -11.66
N PHE A 250 -1.63 -17.45 -12.68
CA PHE A 250 -2.15 -18.75 -13.08
C PHE A 250 -1.58 -19.93 -12.29
N TYR A 251 -0.42 -19.77 -11.67
CA TYR A 251 0.23 -20.89 -10.98
C TYR A 251 0.74 -20.55 -9.58
N VAL A 252 1.56 -19.47 -9.43
CA VAL A 252 2.29 -19.25 -8.18
C VAL A 252 1.33 -18.86 -7.04
N SER A 253 0.48 -17.87 -7.24
CA SER A 253 -0.46 -17.39 -6.21
C SER A 253 -1.43 -18.47 -5.72
N PRO A 254 -2.14 -19.23 -6.59
CA PRO A 254 -3.01 -20.31 -6.12
C PRO A 254 -2.24 -21.45 -5.43
N TYR A 255 -1.02 -21.74 -5.88
CA TYR A 255 -0.19 -22.76 -5.24
C TYR A 255 0.30 -22.33 -3.86
N VAL A 256 0.74 -21.10 -3.71
CA VAL A 256 1.15 -20.52 -2.41
C VAL A 256 -0.04 -20.48 -1.44
N ASN A 257 -1.20 -19.97 -1.85
CA ASN A 257 -2.39 -19.91 -1.00
C ASN A 257 -2.85 -21.31 -0.57
N ALA A 258 -2.85 -22.29 -1.47
CA ALA A 258 -3.16 -23.67 -1.12
C ALA A 258 -2.11 -24.29 -0.17
N THR A 259 -0.84 -23.91 -0.28
CA THR A 259 0.22 -24.37 0.61
C THR A 259 0.07 -23.78 2.02
N HIS A 260 -0.25 -22.48 2.12
CA HIS A 260 -0.52 -21.82 3.41
C HIS A 260 -1.78 -22.37 4.08
N ALA A 261 -2.81 -22.71 3.34
CA ALA A 261 -3.99 -23.35 3.91
C ALA A 261 -3.74 -24.76 4.45
N ALA A 262 -2.71 -25.44 3.95
CA ALA A 262 -2.30 -26.77 4.42
C ALA A 262 -1.36 -26.72 5.63
N LEU A 263 -0.87 -25.54 6.00
CA LEU A 263 0.02 -25.31 7.13
C LEU A 263 -0.68 -25.48 8.46
#